data_4a6a283f245d5f1ecaa35648ebec6645
#
_entry.id   4a6a283f245d5f1ecaa35648ebec6645
#
_cell.length_a   1.000
_cell.length_b   1.000
_cell.length_c   1.000
_cell.angle_alpha   90.00
_cell.angle_beta   90.00
_cell.angle_gamma   90.00
#
_symmetry.space_group_name_H-M   'P 1'
#
loop_
_entity.id
_entity.type
_entity.pdbx_description
1 polymer ?
#
loop_
_entity_poly.entity_id
_entity_poly.type
_entity_poly.pdbx_seq_one_letter_code
_entity_poly.pdbx_strand_id
1 'polypeptide(L)'
;LYKELQPQYHVFVDSKMLKGIWPISWLDKIWEISPNTTIILPISWYTNPLFRSYRNNKNIYWLNYSLPFYNLGVSGSCFSFAIQQEFKKVYFTGFDATGIGHEMIKTADSHFYGNDKELENKPTTQFVIDLLMHSRHLHDLNRLAIWCQKKGYKFINITNGGLLDMFPRENILPIK
;
A
#
# COMPACT_ATOMS: atom_id res chain seq x y z
N LEU A 1 7.75 5.03 15.99
CA LEU A 1 8.12 4.37 14.73
C LEU A 1 8.47 5.39 13.63
N TYR A 2 7.59 6.36 13.28
CA TYR A 2 7.85 7.31 12.18
C TYR A 2 9.05 8.23 12.44
N LYS A 3 9.21 8.73 13.68
CA LYS A 3 10.37 9.51 14.10
C LYS A 3 11.68 8.72 14.00
N GLU A 4 11.63 7.42 14.20
CA GLU A 4 12.80 6.55 14.17
C GLU A 4 13.17 6.14 12.75
N LEU A 5 12.18 5.79 11.92
CA LEU A 5 12.38 5.30 10.57
C LEU A 5 12.74 6.40 9.56
N GLN A 6 12.25 7.64 9.77
CA GLN A 6 12.45 8.77 8.85
C GLN A 6 12.29 8.35 7.37
N PRO A 7 11.13 7.84 6.94
CA PRO A 7 10.98 7.25 5.61
C PRO A 7 11.24 8.30 4.52
N GLN A 8 11.99 7.92 3.50
CA GLN A 8 12.24 8.79 2.35
C GLN A 8 10.96 9.04 1.54
N TYR A 9 10.08 8.05 1.48
CA TYR A 9 8.83 8.10 0.73
C TYR A 9 7.66 7.62 1.58
N HIS A 10 6.51 8.26 1.43
CA HIS A 10 5.26 7.86 2.05
C HIS A 10 4.14 7.86 1.02
N VAL A 11 3.45 6.73 0.86
CA VAL A 11 2.40 6.57 -0.15
C VAL A 11 1.02 6.72 0.46
N PHE A 12 0.25 7.69 -0.03
CA PHE A 12 -1.16 7.88 0.28
C PHE A 12 -2.01 7.66 -0.96
N VAL A 13 -2.85 6.63 -0.96
CA VAL A 13 -3.70 6.29 -2.11
C VAL A 13 -5.10 5.87 -1.71
N ASP A 14 -5.40 5.81 -0.41
CA ASP A 14 -6.72 5.43 0.07
C ASP A 14 -7.73 6.56 -0.16
N SER A 15 -8.84 6.22 -0.81
CA SER A 15 -9.94 7.15 -1.09
C SER A 15 -10.60 7.74 0.18
N LYS A 16 -10.32 7.21 1.36
CA LYS A 16 -10.79 7.75 2.65
C LYS A 16 -10.37 9.22 2.82
N MET A 17 -9.20 9.62 2.27
CA MET A 17 -8.77 11.01 2.25
C MET A 17 -9.65 11.89 1.35
N LEU A 18 -10.04 11.40 0.16
CA LEU A 18 -10.97 12.12 -0.73
C LEU A 18 -12.38 12.27 -0.14
N LYS A 19 -12.79 11.31 0.69
CA LYS A 19 -14.09 11.29 1.36
C LYS A 19 -14.10 12.12 2.65
N GLY A 20 -12.97 12.73 3.03
CA GLY A 20 -12.84 13.50 4.27
C GLY A 20 -12.86 12.65 5.56
N ILE A 21 -12.78 11.31 5.43
CA ILE A 21 -12.67 10.41 6.59
C ILE A 21 -11.28 10.58 7.23
N TRP A 22 -10.25 10.70 6.41
CA TRP A 22 -8.93 11.07 6.84
C TRP A 22 -8.65 12.54 6.53
N PRO A 23 -8.25 13.33 7.52
CA PRO A 23 -8.00 14.76 7.31
C PRO A 23 -6.76 14.97 6.44
N ILE A 24 -6.86 15.88 5.47
CA ILE A 24 -5.75 16.22 4.58
C ILE A 24 -4.53 16.77 5.32
N SER A 25 -4.75 17.37 6.50
CA SER A 25 -3.68 17.86 7.38
C SER A 25 -2.73 16.76 7.88
N TRP A 26 -3.04 15.48 7.64
CA TRP A 26 -2.07 14.41 7.89
C TRP A 26 -0.82 14.54 7.02
N LEU A 27 -0.91 15.13 5.85
CA LEU A 27 0.25 15.40 5.00
C LEU A 27 1.22 16.35 5.71
N ASP A 28 0.69 17.42 6.33
CA ASP A 28 1.51 18.39 7.07
C ASP A 28 2.15 17.75 8.30
N LYS A 29 1.39 16.92 9.04
CA LYS A 29 1.92 16.17 10.19
C LYS A 29 3.07 15.22 9.84
N ILE A 30 3.07 14.66 8.64
CA ILE A 30 4.20 13.84 8.18
C ILE A 30 5.45 14.71 8.07
N TRP A 31 5.34 15.89 7.46
CA TRP A 31 6.50 16.78 7.31
C TRP A 31 6.94 17.40 8.63
N GLU A 32 6.04 17.62 9.60
CA GLU A 32 6.42 18.02 10.96
C GLU A 32 7.34 16.98 11.63
N ILE A 33 7.10 15.69 11.36
CA ILE A 33 7.86 14.59 11.96
C ILE A 33 9.08 14.22 11.11
N SER A 34 8.95 14.25 9.79
CA SER A 34 9.97 13.85 8.82
C SER A 34 9.98 14.82 7.63
N PRO A 35 10.66 15.98 7.78
CA PRO A 35 10.59 17.10 6.83
C PRO A 35 11.08 16.75 5.41
N ASN A 36 11.93 15.74 5.28
CA ASN A 36 12.51 15.32 4.02
C ASN A 36 11.71 14.22 3.30
N THR A 37 10.61 13.76 3.89
CA THR A 37 9.76 12.72 3.28
C THR A 37 9.08 13.26 2.03
N THR A 38 9.22 12.57 0.92
CA THR A 38 8.41 12.80 -0.28
C THR A 38 7.10 12.03 -0.15
N ILE A 39 5.98 12.73 -0.20
CA ILE A 39 4.65 12.13 -0.19
C ILE A 39 4.23 11.78 -1.61
N ILE A 40 3.78 10.56 -1.81
CA ILE A 40 3.36 10.04 -3.11
C ILE A 40 1.83 9.99 -3.13
N LEU A 41 1.24 10.73 -4.05
CA LEU A 41 -0.22 10.82 -4.24
C LEU A 41 -0.60 10.39 -5.67
N PRO A 42 -1.79 9.81 -5.89
CA PRO A 42 -2.27 9.50 -7.23
C PRO A 42 -2.39 10.77 -8.08
N ILE A 43 -1.92 10.74 -9.33
CA ILE A 43 -2.07 11.87 -10.26
C ILE A 43 -3.53 12.24 -10.50
N SER A 44 -4.44 11.27 -10.39
CA SER A 44 -5.89 11.51 -10.49
C SER A 44 -6.44 12.47 -9.41
N TRP A 45 -5.72 12.64 -8.30
CA TRP A 45 -6.08 13.58 -7.25
C TRP A 45 -5.60 15.01 -7.51
N TYR A 46 -4.71 15.21 -8.48
CA TYR A 46 -4.08 16.49 -8.78
C TYR A 46 -5.11 17.61 -9.04
N THR A 47 -6.21 17.29 -9.74
CA THR A 47 -7.27 18.27 -10.05
C THR A 47 -8.27 18.44 -8.93
N ASN A 48 -8.30 17.57 -7.90
CA ASN A 48 -9.24 17.67 -6.80
C ASN A 48 -8.99 18.94 -5.98
N PRO A 49 -10.03 19.75 -5.66
CA PRO A 49 -9.91 20.99 -4.88
C PRO A 49 -9.22 20.82 -3.52
N LEU A 50 -9.39 19.66 -2.86
CA LEU A 50 -8.74 19.35 -1.57
C LEU A 50 -7.22 19.47 -1.62
N PHE A 51 -6.60 19.19 -2.77
CA PHE A 51 -5.14 19.20 -2.93
C PHE A 51 -4.62 20.49 -3.58
N ARG A 52 -5.46 21.53 -3.72
CA ARG A 52 -5.08 22.77 -4.41
C ARG A 52 -3.81 23.42 -3.83
N SER A 53 -3.68 23.47 -2.50
CA SER A 53 -2.51 24.04 -1.80
C SER A 53 -1.26 23.18 -1.93
N TYR A 54 -1.41 21.91 -2.26
CA TYR A 54 -0.31 20.95 -2.33
C TYR A 54 0.22 20.70 -3.74
N ARG A 55 -0.46 21.18 -4.79
CA ARG A 55 -0.13 20.87 -6.19
C ARG A 55 1.31 21.18 -6.56
N ASN A 56 1.83 22.30 -6.10
CA ASN A 56 3.18 22.77 -6.42
C ASN A 56 4.19 22.48 -5.30
N ASN A 57 3.82 21.66 -4.32
CA ASN A 57 4.75 21.29 -3.26
C ASN A 57 5.81 20.34 -3.80
N LYS A 58 7.09 20.74 -3.70
CA LYS A 58 8.24 19.96 -4.19
C LYS A 58 8.42 18.60 -3.49
N ASN A 59 7.84 18.45 -2.31
CA ASN A 59 7.87 17.21 -1.54
C ASN A 59 6.66 16.31 -1.84
N ILE A 60 5.92 16.57 -2.93
CA ILE A 60 4.87 15.70 -3.42
C ILE A 60 5.25 15.16 -4.80
N TYR A 61 5.15 13.85 -4.92
CA TYR A 61 5.27 13.14 -6.18
C TYR A 61 3.88 12.66 -6.63
N TRP A 62 3.43 13.11 -7.79
CA TRP A 62 2.16 12.73 -8.38
C TRP A 62 2.32 11.47 -9.21
N LEU A 63 1.98 10.33 -8.61
CA LEU A 63 2.14 9.01 -9.21
C LEU A 63 1.11 8.78 -10.32
N ASN A 64 1.61 8.54 -11.54
CA ASN A 64 0.79 8.03 -12.63
C ASN A 64 0.87 6.50 -12.62
N TYR A 65 -0.27 5.84 -12.47
CA TYR A 65 -0.33 4.39 -12.54
C TYR A 65 -0.08 3.92 -13.97
N SER A 66 1.11 3.40 -14.22
CA SER A 66 1.52 2.91 -15.54
C SER A 66 1.50 1.38 -15.67
N LEU A 67 1.17 0.69 -14.59
CA LEU A 67 1.06 -0.77 -14.60
C LEU A 67 -0.29 -1.23 -15.15
N PRO A 68 -0.34 -2.31 -15.94
CA PRO A 68 -1.58 -2.83 -16.52
C PRO A 68 -2.40 -3.64 -15.48
N PHE A 69 -2.33 -3.28 -14.20
CA PHE A 69 -2.96 -3.97 -13.10
C PHE A 69 -3.73 -2.98 -12.24
N TYR A 70 -5.02 -3.22 -12.01
CA TYR A 70 -5.91 -2.22 -11.42
C TYR A 70 -6.26 -2.46 -9.94
N ASN A 71 -6.13 -3.69 -9.45
CA ASN A 71 -6.59 -4.07 -8.11
C ASN A 71 -5.44 -4.33 -7.12
N LEU A 72 -4.41 -3.51 -7.16
CA LEU A 72 -3.21 -3.74 -6.36
C LEU A 72 -3.20 -2.99 -5.01
N GLY A 73 -4.21 -2.17 -4.72
CA GLY A 73 -4.27 -1.41 -3.47
C GLY A 73 -3.06 -0.51 -3.22
N VAL A 74 -2.75 -0.27 -1.95
CA VAL A 74 -1.60 0.55 -1.54
C VAL A 74 -0.29 -0.09 -1.98
N SER A 75 -0.14 -1.40 -1.84
CA SER A 75 1.06 -2.15 -2.25
C SER A 75 1.36 -2.00 -3.74
N GLY A 76 0.32 -2.05 -4.58
CA GLY A 76 0.48 -1.82 -6.02
C GLY A 76 0.97 -0.42 -6.34
N SER A 77 0.58 0.56 -5.57
CA SER A 77 1.09 1.93 -5.69
C SER A 77 2.57 2.01 -5.32
N CYS A 78 2.97 1.33 -4.24
CA CYS A 78 4.38 1.23 -3.83
C CYS A 78 5.22 0.54 -4.91
N PHE A 79 4.73 -0.57 -5.47
CA PHE A 79 5.43 -1.30 -6.53
C PHE A 79 5.51 -0.47 -7.82
N SER A 80 4.42 0.20 -8.20
CA SER A 80 4.38 1.08 -9.35
C SER A 80 5.39 2.22 -9.23
N PHE A 81 5.44 2.85 -8.06
CA PHE A 81 6.41 3.88 -7.76
C PHE A 81 7.85 3.34 -7.84
N ALA A 82 8.14 2.21 -7.21
CA ALA A 82 9.47 1.60 -7.23
C ALA A 82 9.94 1.28 -8.66
N ILE A 83 9.03 0.81 -9.52
CA ILE A 83 9.32 0.53 -10.94
C ILE A 83 9.59 1.83 -11.69
N GLN A 84 8.80 2.90 -11.47
CA GLN A 84 9.03 4.20 -12.10
C GLN A 84 10.33 4.86 -11.67
N GLN A 85 10.78 4.60 -10.44
CA GLN A 85 12.09 5.03 -9.95
C GLN A 85 13.22 4.07 -10.37
N GLU A 86 12.94 3.09 -11.23
CA GLU A 86 13.88 2.11 -11.76
C GLU A 86 14.59 1.24 -10.72
N PHE A 87 14.01 1.08 -9.53
CA PHE A 87 14.54 0.17 -8.53
C PHE A 87 14.45 -1.28 -9.02
N LYS A 88 15.58 -1.86 -9.39
CA LYS A 88 15.65 -3.23 -9.93
C LYS A 88 15.49 -4.31 -8.86
N LYS A 89 15.81 -4.01 -7.61
CA LYS A 89 15.65 -4.91 -6.46
C LYS A 89 14.92 -4.18 -5.34
N VAL A 90 13.80 -4.73 -4.88
CA VAL A 90 12.96 -4.17 -3.83
C VAL A 90 12.64 -5.26 -2.81
N TYR A 91 12.92 -4.99 -1.56
CA TYR A 91 12.46 -5.81 -0.45
C TYR A 91 11.19 -5.20 0.13
N PHE A 92 10.20 -6.02 0.41
CA PHE A 92 8.98 -5.57 1.06
C PHE A 92 8.59 -6.46 2.24
N THR A 93 8.01 -5.84 3.27
CA THR A 93 7.56 -6.51 4.48
C THR A 93 6.22 -5.93 4.94
N GLY A 94 5.54 -6.66 5.85
CA GLY A 94 4.25 -6.22 6.40
C GLY A 94 3.09 -6.35 5.42
N PHE A 95 3.28 -7.07 4.31
CA PHE A 95 2.25 -7.35 3.34
C PHE A 95 2.00 -8.87 3.28
N ASP A 96 1.13 -9.35 4.15
CA ASP A 96 0.82 -10.77 4.32
C ASP A 96 -0.38 -11.23 3.49
N ALA A 97 -1.26 -10.30 3.07
CA ALA A 97 -2.49 -10.54 2.33
C ALA A 97 -3.49 -11.48 3.05
N THR A 98 -3.41 -11.57 4.39
CA THR A 98 -4.25 -12.45 5.21
C THR A 98 -5.57 -11.82 5.68
N GLY A 99 -5.84 -10.57 5.32
CA GLY A 99 -7.02 -9.82 5.75
C GLY A 99 -8.33 -10.58 5.57
N ILE A 100 -8.46 -11.35 4.49
CA ILE A 100 -9.64 -12.18 4.23
C ILE A 100 -9.85 -13.26 5.31
N GLY A 101 -8.78 -13.85 5.85
CA GLY A 101 -8.86 -14.82 6.93
C GLY A 101 -9.47 -14.21 8.19
N HIS A 102 -9.07 -12.99 8.54
CA HIS A 102 -9.62 -12.25 9.68
C HIS A 102 -11.10 -11.92 9.48
N GLU A 103 -11.51 -11.56 8.26
CA GLU A 103 -12.92 -11.32 7.95
C GLU A 103 -13.77 -12.59 8.05
N MET A 104 -13.22 -13.75 7.63
CA MET A 104 -13.93 -15.03 7.67
C MET A 104 -14.16 -15.52 9.10
N ILE A 105 -13.21 -15.42 9.98
CA ILE A 105 -13.28 -15.95 11.34
C ILE A 105 -13.70 -14.88 12.36
N LYS A 106 -13.95 -13.65 11.91
CA LYS A 106 -14.34 -12.49 12.73
C LYS A 106 -13.49 -12.36 14.00
N THR A 107 -12.21 -12.70 13.90
CA THR A 107 -11.28 -12.52 15.00
C THR A 107 -11.01 -11.03 15.19
N ALA A 108 -10.95 -10.65 16.42
CA ALA A 108 -10.34 -9.40 16.85
C ALA A 108 -8.94 -9.29 16.23
N ASP A 109 -8.26 -8.23 16.20
CA ASP A 109 -6.84 -8.08 15.80
C ASP A 109 -6.50 -8.38 14.32
N SER A 110 -7.26 -7.77 13.41
CA SER A 110 -6.93 -7.79 11.97
C SER A 110 -5.66 -6.99 11.63
N HIS A 111 -5.18 -6.16 12.55
CA HIS A 111 -4.01 -5.29 12.38
C HIS A 111 -3.13 -5.29 13.63
N PHE A 112 -1.82 -5.08 13.44
CA PHE A 112 -0.86 -4.97 14.55
C PHE A 112 -1.14 -3.79 15.52
N TYR A 113 -2.01 -2.85 15.12
CA TYR A 113 -2.45 -1.70 15.91
C TYR A 113 -3.86 -1.87 16.52
N GLY A 114 -4.44 -3.07 16.44
CA GLY A 114 -5.74 -3.41 17.05
C GLY A 114 -6.87 -3.59 16.06
N ASN A 115 -8.10 -3.68 16.60
CA ASN A 115 -9.31 -3.98 15.83
C ASN A 115 -9.72 -2.84 14.91
N ASP A 116 -10.06 -3.18 13.70
CA ASP A 116 -10.80 -2.30 12.82
C ASP A 116 -12.31 -2.44 13.11
N LYS A 117 -12.90 -1.43 13.77
CA LYS A 117 -14.34 -1.39 14.08
C LYS A 117 -15.24 -1.53 12.85
N GLU A 118 -14.71 -1.21 11.66
CA GLU A 118 -15.42 -1.37 10.39
C GLU A 118 -15.64 -2.86 10.05
N LEU A 119 -14.84 -3.78 10.62
CA LEU A 119 -14.95 -5.23 10.37
C LEU A 119 -15.97 -5.94 11.29
N GLU A 120 -16.27 -5.38 12.46
CA GLU A 120 -17.06 -6.04 13.49
C GLU A 120 -18.52 -6.35 13.08
N ASN A 121 -19.10 -5.57 12.17
CA ASN A 121 -20.52 -5.64 11.82
C ASN A 121 -20.81 -5.69 10.31
N LYS A 122 -19.91 -6.25 9.52
CA LYS A 122 -20.13 -6.37 8.07
C LYS A 122 -21.26 -7.37 7.76
N PRO A 123 -22.26 -7.00 6.94
CA PRO A 123 -23.28 -7.95 6.47
C PRO A 123 -22.66 -8.98 5.50
N THR A 124 -23.25 -10.16 5.41
CA THR A 124 -22.78 -11.26 4.54
C THR A 124 -22.63 -10.81 3.08
N THR A 125 -23.52 -9.95 2.61
CA THR A 125 -23.44 -9.40 1.23
C THR A 125 -22.17 -8.59 1.00
N GLN A 126 -21.74 -7.79 1.99
CA GLN A 126 -20.49 -7.04 1.91
C GLN A 126 -19.29 -7.99 1.95
N PHE A 127 -19.33 -9.03 2.78
CA PHE A 127 -18.28 -10.05 2.84
C PHE A 127 -18.08 -10.74 1.49
N VAL A 128 -19.14 -11.06 0.77
CA VAL A 128 -19.03 -11.65 -0.59
C VAL A 128 -18.31 -10.68 -1.56
N ILE A 129 -18.62 -9.40 -1.49
CA ILE A 129 -17.95 -8.37 -2.32
C ILE A 129 -16.47 -8.29 -1.96
N ASP A 130 -16.14 -8.27 -0.68
CA ASP A 130 -14.76 -8.18 -0.20
C ASP A 130 -13.95 -9.42 -0.62
N LEU A 131 -14.55 -10.62 -0.54
CA LEU A 131 -13.94 -11.86 -1.03
C LEU A 131 -13.60 -11.80 -2.53
N LEU A 132 -14.51 -11.28 -3.35
CA LEU A 132 -14.26 -11.06 -4.78
C LEU A 132 -13.12 -10.05 -5.01
N MET A 133 -13.08 -8.98 -4.23
CA MET A 133 -12.02 -7.98 -4.32
C MET A 133 -10.67 -8.54 -3.91
N HIS A 134 -10.59 -9.32 -2.84
CA HIS A 134 -9.38 -10.02 -2.41
C HIS A 134 -8.88 -11.01 -3.47
N SER A 135 -9.80 -11.78 -4.06
CA SER A 135 -9.46 -12.72 -5.14
C SER A 135 -8.84 -11.99 -6.34
N ARG A 136 -9.45 -10.89 -6.79
CA ARG A 136 -8.91 -10.04 -7.87
C ARG A 136 -7.56 -9.44 -7.51
N HIS A 137 -7.40 -8.99 -6.28
CA HIS A 137 -6.16 -8.43 -5.77
C HIS A 137 -5.01 -9.46 -5.84
N LEU A 138 -5.22 -10.66 -5.31
CA LEU A 138 -4.23 -11.75 -5.37
C LEU A 138 -3.93 -12.16 -6.81
N HIS A 139 -4.95 -12.21 -7.68
CA HIS A 139 -4.76 -12.50 -9.10
C HIS A 139 -3.88 -11.46 -9.79
N ASP A 140 -4.13 -10.16 -9.56
CA ASP A 140 -3.33 -9.09 -10.15
C ASP A 140 -1.92 -9.03 -9.57
N LEU A 141 -1.73 -9.35 -8.29
CA LEU A 141 -0.40 -9.50 -7.68
C LEU A 141 0.40 -10.64 -8.32
N ASN A 142 -0.24 -11.77 -8.58
CA ASN A 142 0.42 -12.87 -9.29
C ASN A 142 0.84 -12.47 -10.71
N ARG A 143 -0.02 -11.78 -11.44
CA ARG A 143 0.33 -11.23 -12.77
C ARG A 143 1.48 -10.23 -12.69
N LEU A 144 1.48 -9.37 -11.67
CA LEU A 144 2.57 -8.43 -11.43
C LEU A 144 3.88 -9.16 -11.15
N ALA A 145 3.89 -10.20 -10.31
CA ALA A 145 5.07 -10.98 -10.02
C ALA A 145 5.68 -11.60 -11.30
N ILE A 146 4.84 -12.21 -12.15
CA ILE A 146 5.25 -12.77 -13.44
C ILE A 146 5.80 -11.66 -14.36
N TRP A 147 5.14 -10.51 -14.42
CA TRP A 147 5.58 -9.38 -15.22
C TRP A 147 6.93 -8.83 -14.73
N CYS A 148 7.10 -8.66 -13.42
CA CYS A 148 8.36 -8.22 -12.82
C CYS A 148 9.51 -9.17 -13.19
N GLN A 149 9.30 -10.47 -13.05
CA GLN A 149 10.29 -11.47 -13.41
C GLN A 149 10.71 -11.36 -14.89
N LYS A 150 9.74 -11.24 -15.80
CA LYS A 150 10.00 -11.07 -17.24
C LYS A 150 10.75 -9.78 -17.58
N LYS A 151 10.58 -8.72 -16.79
CA LYS A 151 11.21 -7.41 -16.96
C LYS A 151 12.51 -7.24 -16.17
N GLY A 152 12.96 -8.27 -15.46
CA GLY A 152 14.19 -8.26 -14.68
C GLY A 152 14.11 -7.47 -13.36
N TYR A 153 12.90 -7.19 -12.86
CA TYR A 153 12.68 -6.65 -11.53
C TYR A 153 12.63 -7.78 -10.49
N LYS A 154 13.27 -7.57 -9.34
CA LYS A 154 13.28 -8.50 -8.22
C LYS A 154 12.54 -7.89 -7.05
N PHE A 155 11.27 -8.23 -6.89
CA PHE A 155 10.49 -7.91 -5.68
C PHE A 155 10.55 -9.10 -4.74
N ILE A 156 11.11 -8.90 -3.56
CA ILE A 156 11.46 -9.95 -2.61
C ILE A 156 10.62 -9.75 -1.35
N ASN A 157 9.84 -10.76 -1.03
CA ASN A 157 9.00 -10.78 0.16
C ASN A 157 9.81 -11.23 1.37
N ILE A 158 9.95 -10.34 2.36
CA ILE A 158 10.57 -10.64 3.66
C ILE A 158 9.55 -10.64 4.79
N THR A 159 8.24 -10.64 4.47
CA THR A 159 7.17 -10.79 5.45
C THR A 159 7.21 -12.20 6.03
N ASN A 160 7.15 -12.32 7.35
CA ASN A 160 7.02 -13.61 7.99
C ASN A 160 5.60 -14.16 7.79
N GLY A 161 5.46 -15.29 7.09
CA GLY A 161 4.16 -15.88 6.75
C GLY A 161 3.43 -15.16 5.60
N GLY A 162 2.09 -15.28 5.57
CA GLY A 162 1.22 -14.66 4.55
C GLY A 162 1.08 -15.48 3.27
N LEU A 163 0.26 -14.94 2.33
CA LEU A 163 -0.19 -15.64 1.11
C LEU A 163 0.59 -15.29 -0.16
N LEU A 164 1.61 -14.40 -0.08
CA LEU A 164 2.30 -13.86 -1.26
C LEU A 164 3.50 -14.72 -1.69
N ASP A 165 3.26 -16.00 -1.97
CA ASP A 165 4.30 -16.93 -2.41
C ASP A 165 4.68 -16.78 -3.89
N MET A 166 3.92 -15.98 -4.64
CA MET A 166 4.26 -15.62 -6.02
C MET A 166 5.50 -14.73 -6.13
N PHE A 167 5.90 -14.08 -5.04
CA PHE A 167 7.16 -13.35 -4.97
C PHE A 167 8.25 -14.19 -4.29
N PRO A 168 9.50 -14.14 -4.77
CA PRO A 168 10.63 -14.79 -4.08
C PRO A 168 10.67 -14.35 -2.60
N ARG A 169 10.97 -15.30 -1.72
CA ARG A 169 11.14 -15.03 -0.28
C ARG A 169 12.60 -15.09 0.10
N GLU A 170 13.02 -14.14 0.91
CA GLU A 170 14.34 -14.17 1.59
C GLU A 170 14.11 -13.96 3.08
N ASN A 171 14.75 -14.79 3.90
CA ASN A 171 14.82 -14.57 5.34
C ASN A 171 15.93 -13.53 5.59
N ILE A 172 15.56 -12.33 5.94
CA ILE A 172 16.54 -11.36 6.43
C ILE A 172 16.76 -11.67 7.91
N LEU A 173 17.97 -12.12 8.24
CA LEU A 173 18.37 -12.19 9.64
C LEU A 173 18.28 -10.79 10.26
N PRO A 174 17.75 -10.67 11.49
CA PRO A 174 17.68 -9.38 12.14
C PRO A 174 19.07 -8.75 12.15
N ILE A 175 19.19 -7.54 11.64
CA ILE A 175 20.39 -6.71 11.76
C ILE A 175 20.59 -6.53 13.28
N LYS A 176 21.68 -7.10 13.78
CA LYS A 176 22.05 -6.95 15.19
C LYS A 176 22.45 -5.53 15.50
#